data_9a496d224aa9ceca8fa1cb3475443680
#
_entry.id   9a496d224aa9ceca8fa1cb3475443680
#
_cell.length_a   1.000
_cell.length_b   1.000
_cell.length_c   1.000
_cell.angle_alpha   90.00
_cell.angle_beta   90.00
_cell.angle_gamma   90.00
#
_symmetry.space_group_name_H-M   'P 1'
#
loop_
_entity.id
_entity.type
_entity.pdbx_description
1 polymer ?
#
loop_
_entity_poly.entity_id
_entity_poly.type
_entity_poly.pdbx_seq_one_letter_code
_entity_poly.pdbx_strand_id
1 'polypeptide(L)'
;MSQQSEQKHPFRYCASVANMLEQQWQSYWDEHHTYEVSNPNDEGFDGSKPKFYCLDMFPYPSGAGLHVGHPVGYIGSDIISRFKRMNGFNVLHPMGWDAFGLPAEQYAIETGVHPAKTTHKAIDTYRSQLKKIGFSFDWSREFATIDVDYYKWTQWIWLRAYNAWFDTSCQKAREIQTLIDGLES
;
A
#
# COMPACT_ATOMS: atom_id res chain seq x y z
N MET A 1 46.16 7.20 -16.76
CA MET A 1 45.16 7.39 -15.70
C MET A 1 45.33 6.24 -14.74
N SER A 2 45.94 6.52 -13.58
CA SER A 2 46.31 5.55 -12.57
C SER A 2 45.07 4.93 -11.90
N GLN A 3 44.89 3.63 -12.09
CA GLN A 3 44.06 2.84 -11.21
C GLN A 3 44.71 2.87 -9.82
N GLN A 4 44.24 3.76 -8.95
CA GLN A 4 44.53 3.66 -7.53
C GLN A 4 43.83 2.39 -7.05
N SER A 5 44.61 1.39 -6.68
CA SER A 5 44.20 0.22 -5.95
C SER A 5 43.52 0.71 -4.68
N GLU A 6 42.19 0.67 -4.62
CA GLU A 6 41.45 0.82 -3.36
C GLU A 6 41.98 -0.25 -2.40
N GLN A 7 42.79 0.15 -1.45
CA GLN A 7 43.13 -0.70 -0.32
C GLN A 7 41.82 -1.10 0.37
N LYS A 8 41.40 -2.33 0.17
CA LYS A 8 40.22 -2.89 0.79
C LYS A 8 40.46 -2.94 2.31
N HIS A 9 40.02 -1.90 3.01
CA HIS A 9 39.93 -1.97 4.45
C HIS A 9 38.87 -3.01 4.81
N PRO A 10 39.23 -4.15 5.48
CA PRO A 10 38.29 -5.27 5.67
C PRO A 10 37.06 -4.90 6.49
N PHE A 11 37.06 -3.77 7.16
CA PHE A 11 35.95 -3.24 7.99
C PHE A 11 35.30 -1.99 7.41
N ARG A 12 35.65 -1.57 6.19
CA ARG A 12 35.04 -0.40 5.58
C ARG A 12 33.73 -0.76 4.93
N TYR A 13 32.65 -0.14 5.38
CA TYR A 13 31.34 -0.22 4.73
C TYR A 13 31.43 0.45 3.35
N CYS A 14 31.17 -0.28 2.30
CA CYS A 14 31.20 0.17 0.92
C CYS A 14 29.94 -0.33 0.17
N ALA A 15 29.68 0.22 -1.01
CA ALA A 15 28.47 -0.08 -1.77
C ALA A 15 28.27 -1.59 -2.02
N SER A 16 29.34 -2.36 -2.29
CA SER A 16 29.23 -3.81 -2.49
C SER A 16 28.86 -4.56 -1.23
N VAL A 17 29.40 -4.16 -0.07
CA VAL A 17 29.03 -4.72 1.23
C VAL A 17 27.62 -4.33 1.62
N ALA A 18 27.23 -3.05 1.39
CA ALA A 18 25.87 -2.58 1.61
C ALA A 18 24.86 -3.42 0.83
N ASN A 19 25.03 -3.52 -0.48
CA ASN A 19 24.11 -4.29 -1.35
C ASN A 19 24.00 -5.77 -0.93
N MET A 20 25.10 -6.38 -0.54
CA MET A 20 25.09 -7.79 -0.07
C MET A 20 24.29 -7.92 1.23
N LEU A 21 24.52 -7.06 2.21
CA LEU A 21 23.83 -7.10 3.50
C LEU A 21 22.34 -6.78 3.35
N GLU A 22 21.99 -5.77 2.54
CA GLU A 22 20.61 -5.39 2.26
C GLU A 22 19.83 -6.55 1.63
N GLN A 23 20.38 -7.21 0.62
CA GLN A 23 19.76 -8.39 0.00
C GLN A 23 19.60 -9.54 1.00
N GLN A 24 20.63 -9.82 1.79
CA GLN A 24 20.59 -10.87 2.80
C GLN A 24 19.48 -10.61 3.83
N TRP A 25 19.37 -9.39 4.35
CA TRP A 25 18.36 -9.06 5.35
C TRP A 25 16.96 -8.99 4.79
N GLN A 26 16.78 -8.50 3.56
CA GLN A 26 15.47 -8.48 2.90
C GLN A 26 14.96 -9.92 2.68
N SER A 27 15.81 -10.82 2.20
CA SER A 27 15.46 -12.25 2.08
C SER A 27 15.10 -12.86 3.44
N TYR A 28 15.89 -12.58 4.46
CA TYR A 28 15.61 -13.05 5.81
C TYR A 28 14.26 -12.57 6.35
N TRP A 29 13.92 -11.29 6.15
CA TRP A 29 12.64 -10.73 6.60
C TRP A 29 11.45 -11.32 5.86
N ASP A 30 11.58 -11.55 4.56
CA ASP A 30 10.53 -12.20 3.75
C ASP A 30 10.34 -13.67 4.20
N GLU A 31 11.41 -14.44 4.36
CA GLU A 31 11.37 -15.86 4.77
C GLU A 31 10.82 -16.06 6.20
N HIS A 32 11.10 -15.14 7.11
CA HIS A 32 10.71 -15.24 8.52
C HIS A 32 9.47 -14.42 8.86
N HIS A 33 8.79 -13.85 7.86
CA HIS A 33 7.57 -13.05 8.07
C HIS A 33 7.73 -11.96 9.14
N THR A 34 8.94 -11.34 9.19
CA THR A 34 9.42 -10.52 10.31
C THR A 34 8.50 -9.32 10.62
N TYR A 35 7.82 -8.79 9.61
CA TYR A 35 6.97 -7.62 9.73
C TYR A 35 5.47 -7.93 9.64
N GLU A 36 5.11 -9.18 9.46
CA GLU A 36 3.72 -9.59 9.45
C GLU A 36 3.11 -9.55 10.85
N VAL A 37 1.85 -9.16 10.94
CA VAL A 37 1.09 -9.12 12.18
C VAL A 37 -0.10 -10.08 12.11
N SER A 38 -0.21 -10.95 13.12
CA SER A 38 -1.33 -11.89 13.22
C SER A 38 -2.64 -11.16 13.56
N ASN A 39 -3.76 -11.66 13.05
CA ASN A 39 -5.08 -11.22 13.49
C ASN A 39 -5.41 -11.81 14.87
N PRO A 40 -6.41 -11.23 15.58
CA PRO A 40 -6.83 -11.73 16.90
C PRO A 40 -7.23 -13.20 16.96
N ASN A 41 -7.62 -13.81 15.82
CA ASN A 41 -8.05 -15.21 15.75
C ASN A 41 -6.98 -16.14 15.14
N ASP A 42 -5.83 -15.60 14.77
CA ASP A 42 -4.74 -16.38 14.16
C ASP A 42 -3.93 -17.09 15.26
N GLU A 43 -3.36 -18.26 14.93
CA GLU A 43 -2.39 -18.91 15.78
C GLU A 43 -1.17 -17.98 16.02
N GLY A 44 -0.73 -17.88 17.27
CA GLY A 44 0.41 -17.02 17.64
C GLY A 44 0.05 -15.55 17.90
N PHE A 45 -1.23 -15.16 17.81
CA PHE A 45 -1.62 -13.80 18.22
C PHE A 45 -1.47 -13.60 19.72
N ASP A 46 -0.63 -12.64 20.11
CA ASP A 46 -0.46 -12.23 21.50
C ASP A 46 -1.37 -11.03 21.82
N GLY A 47 -2.55 -11.32 22.38
CA GLY A 47 -3.54 -10.30 22.77
C GLY A 47 -3.13 -9.43 23.96
N SER A 48 -2.05 -9.78 24.69
CA SER A 48 -1.53 -8.96 25.79
C SER A 48 -0.75 -7.74 25.28
N LYS A 49 -0.24 -7.78 24.05
CA LYS A 49 0.48 -6.67 23.44
C LYS A 49 -0.48 -5.56 22.98
N PRO A 50 -0.17 -4.30 23.27
CA PRO A 50 -0.94 -3.19 22.76
C PRO A 50 -0.86 -3.11 21.22
N LYS A 51 -1.98 -2.73 20.60
CA LYS A 51 -2.07 -2.59 19.14
C LYS A 51 -1.57 -1.22 18.71
N PHE A 52 -0.86 -1.18 17.58
CA PHE A 52 -0.46 0.05 16.92
C PHE A 52 -0.71 -0.07 15.42
N TYR A 53 -1.48 0.85 14.87
CA TYR A 53 -1.75 0.94 13.44
C TYR A 53 -1.00 2.16 12.86
N CYS A 54 -0.11 1.92 11.92
CA CYS A 54 0.63 2.95 11.20
C CYS A 54 0.17 2.94 9.75
N LEU A 55 -0.55 4.00 9.37
CA LEU A 55 -1.05 4.15 8.00
C LEU A 55 -0.22 5.21 7.28
N ASP A 56 0.31 4.84 6.12
CA ASP A 56 0.93 5.76 5.19
C ASP A 56 -0.04 6.18 4.08
N MET A 57 0.22 7.34 3.50
CA MET A 57 -0.39 7.68 2.22
C MET A 57 0.21 6.80 1.14
N PHE A 58 -0.53 5.80 0.68
CA PHE A 58 -0.06 4.88 -0.35
C PHE A 58 0.09 5.56 -1.72
N PRO A 59 1.09 5.15 -2.53
CA PRO A 59 1.41 5.84 -3.76
C PRO A 59 0.39 5.53 -4.86
N TYR A 60 0.28 6.47 -5.80
CA TYR A 60 -0.35 6.23 -7.10
C TYR A 60 0.72 5.66 -8.06
N PRO A 61 0.61 4.39 -8.50
CA PRO A 61 1.64 3.74 -9.31
C PRO A 61 1.58 4.22 -10.75
N SER A 62 2.04 5.45 -11.00
CA SER A 62 2.14 6.05 -12.32
C SER A 62 3.59 6.20 -12.76
N GLY A 63 3.82 6.17 -14.09
CA GLY A 63 5.14 6.37 -14.66
C GLY A 63 6.13 5.23 -14.44
N ALA A 64 7.43 5.57 -14.41
CA ALA A 64 8.52 4.59 -14.42
C ALA A 64 8.92 4.04 -13.05
N GLY A 65 8.32 4.53 -11.98
CA GLY A 65 8.64 4.13 -10.61
C GLY A 65 8.59 5.28 -9.60
N LEU A 66 9.09 5.01 -8.38
CA LEU A 66 9.13 5.97 -7.29
C LEU A 66 10.03 7.17 -7.62
N HIS A 67 9.62 8.34 -7.20
CA HIS A 67 10.50 9.52 -7.11
C HIS A 67 10.92 9.77 -5.65
N VAL A 68 11.93 10.59 -5.43
CA VAL A 68 12.53 10.84 -4.11
C VAL A 68 11.54 11.40 -3.07
N GLY A 69 10.42 11.97 -3.49
CA GLY A 69 9.37 12.45 -2.58
C GLY A 69 8.58 11.33 -1.90
N HIS A 70 8.45 10.15 -2.51
CA HIS A 70 7.73 9.03 -1.91
C HIS A 70 8.36 8.54 -0.60
N PRO A 71 9.68 8.23 -0.55
CA PRO A 71 10.32 7.74 0.66
C PRO A 71 10.31 8.72 1.84
N VAL A 72 10.18 10.03 1.59
CA VAL A 72 10.25 11.06 2.65
C VAL A 72 9.20 10.81 3.75
N GLY A 73 7.95 10.52 3.37
CA GLY A 73 6.90 10.16 4.32
C GLY A 73 7.13 8.79 4.95
N TYR A 74 7.47 7.80 4.12
CA TYR A 74 7.61 6.40 4.53
C TYR A 74 8.77 6.15 5.50
N ILE A 75 9.85 6.92 5.43
CA ILE A 75 10.96 6.83 6.38
C ILE A 75 10.49 7.16 7.81
N GLY A 76 9.66 8.19 7.96
CA GLY A 76 9.17 8.60 9.27
C GLY A 76 8.27 7.54 9.91
N SER A 77 7.30 7.03 9.18
CA SER A 77 6.38 5.97 9.63
C SER A 77 7.10 4.64 9.87
N ASP A 78 8.10 4.29 9.05
CA ASP A 78 8.92 3.10 9.24
C ASP A 78 9.72 3.15 10.54
N ILE A 79 10.35 4.28 10.84
CA ILE A 79 11.07 4.49 12.12
C ILE A 79 10.13 4.29 13.30
N ILE A 80 8.93 4.89 13.27
CA ILE A 80 7.93 4.76 14.33
C ILE A 80 7.45 3.31 14.45
N SER A 81 7.18 2.65 13.33
CA SER A 81 6.72 1.25 13.30
C SER A 81 7.74 0.30 13.90
N ARG A 82 9.03 0.44 13.54
CA ARG A 82 10.13 -0.33 14.12
C ARG A 82 10.28 -0.05 15.61
N PHE A 83 10.25 1.21 16.03
CA PHE A 83 10.31 1.59 17.44
C PHE A 83 9.16 0.95 18.24
N LYS A 84 7.94 0.97 17.72
CA LYS A 84 6.80 0.34 18.39
C LYS A 84 6.94 -1.18 18.49
N ARG A 85 7.40 -1.87 17.43
CA ARG A 85 7.69 -3.32 17.50
C ARG A 85 8.73 -3.65 18.56
N MET A 86 9.83 -2.89 18.62
CA MET A 86 10.87 -3.07 19.63
C MET A 86 10.37 -2.82 21.06
N ASN A 87 9.30 -2.06 21.24
CA ASN A 87 8.66 -1.83 22.53
C ASN A 87 7.46 -2.78 22.79
N GLY A 88 7.36 -3.88 22.05
CA GLY A 88 6.40 -4.95 22.33
C GLY A 88 4.97 -4.69 21.84
N PHE A 89 4.77 -3.81 20.86
CA PHE A 89 3.45 -3.61 20.25
C PHE A 89 3.18 -4.61 19.12
N ASN A 90 1.91 -4.99 18.95
CA ASN A 90 1.40 -5.57 17.70
C ASN A 90 1.24 -4.43 16.69
N VAL A 91 2.13 -4.37 15.69
CA VAL A 91 2.18 -3.26 14.74
C VAL A 91 1.64 -3.69 13.39
N LEU A 92 0.53 -3.10 12.96
CA LEU A 92 0.02 -3.19 11.60
C LEU A 92 0.53 -1.98 10.80
N HIS A 93 1.43 -2.23 9.84
CA HIS A 93 1.99 -1.23 8.93
C HIS A 93 1.81 -1.71 7.49
N PRO A 94 0.61 -1.54 6.90
CA PRO A 94 0.29 -2.03 5.57
C PRO A 94 0.82 -1.10 4.49
N MET A 95 0.88 -1.61 3.26
CA MET A 95 1.08 -0.85 2.03
C MET A 95 -0.05 -1.14 1.05
N GLY A 96 -0.36 -0.18 0.20
CA GLY A 96 -1.38 -0.32 -0.82
C GLY A 96 -1.10 0.55 -2.04
N TRP A 97 -2.01 0.47 -3.03
CA TRP A 97 -1.87 1.16 -4.32
C TRP A 97 -3.15 1.90 -4.66
N ASP A 98 -3.05 3.23 -4.82
CA ASP A 98 -4.12 4.03 -5.41
C ASP A 98 -4.01 3.88 -6.94
N ALA A 99 -4.79 2.97 -7.50
CA ALA A 99 -4.50 2.44 -8.82
C ALA A 99 -5.54 2.77 -9.90
N PHE A 100 -6.66 3.40 -9.54
CA PHE A 100 -7.59 3.99 -10.51
C PHE A 100 -7.12 5.39 -10.91
N GLY A 101 -7.30 5.76 -12.18
CA GLY A 101 -7.08 7.12 -12.57
C GLY A 101 -6.95 7.37 -14.06
N LEU A 102 -7.24 8.61 -14.44
CA LEU A 102 -7.21 9.11 -15.83
C LEU A 102 -5.88 8.86 -16.55
N PRO A 103 -4.68 8.96 -15.92
CA PRO A 103 -3.42 8.68 -16.61
C PRO A 103 -3.32 7.27 -17.18
N ALA A 104 -3.81 6.26 -16.45
CA ALA A 104 -3.80 4.87 -16.95
C ALA A 104 -4.83 4.67 -18.08
N GLU A 105 -5.97 5.31 -17.98
CA GLU A 105 -7.03 5.28 -19.02
C GLU A 105 -6.58 5.99 -20.29
N GLN A 106 -5.99 7.17 -20.16
CA GLN A 106 -5.46 7.92 -21.31
C GLN A 106 -4.37 7.14 -22.04
N TYR A 107 -3.43 6.54 -21.30
CA TYR A 107 -2.41 5.68 -21.88
C TYR A 107 -3.02 4.48 -22.62
N ALA A 108 -4.09 3.90 -22.09
CA ALA A 108 -4.81 2.81 -22.75
C ALA A 108 -5.45 3.25 -24.08
N ILE A 109 -6.03 4.43 -24.11
CA ILE A 109 -6.62 5.02 -25.33
C ILE A 109 -5.53 5.24 -26.40
N GLU A 110 -4.39 5.79 -26.01
CA GLU A 110 -3.28 6.11 -26.92
C GLU A 110 -2.56 4.87 -27.45
N THR A 111 -2.41 3.83 -26.65
CA THR A 111 -1.59 2.66 -26.97
C THR A 111 -2.37 1.41 -27.32
N GLY A 112 -3.67 1.37 -27.04
CA GLY A 112 -4.51 0.17 -27.16
C GLY A 112 -4.19 -0.91 -26.11
N VAL A 113 -3.39 -0.59 -25.08
CA VAL A 113 -3.04 -1.53 -24.01
C VAL A 113 -4.03 -1.39 -22.87
N HIS A 114 -4.64 -2.51 -22.44
CA HIS A 114 -5.62 -2.50 -21.36
C HIS A 114 -5.02 -1.93 -20.06
N PRO A 115 -5.70 -1.00 -19.35
CA PRO A 115 -5.16 -0.29 -18.17
C PRO A 115 -4.62 -1.23 -17.08
N ALA A 116 -5.30 -2.35 -16.83
CA ALA A 116 -4.86 -3.31 -15.83
C ALA A 116 -3.43 -3.82 -16.05
N LYS A 117 -3.02 -4.04 -17.31
CA LYS A 117 -1.67 -4.54 -17.62
C LYS A 117 -0.59 -3.54 -17.23
N THR A 118 -0.80 -2.27 -17.56
CA THR A 118 0.15 -1.20 -17.24
C THR A 118 0.19 -0.90 -15.76
N THR A 119 -0.97 -0.89 -15.12
CA THR A 119 -1.10 -0.63 -13.69
C THR A 119 -0.45 -1.72 -12.86
N HIS A 120 -0.70 -3.00 -13.13
CA HIS A 120 -0.03 -4.10 -12.42
C HIS A 120 1.49 -4.08 -12.61
N LYS A 121 1.96 -3.79 -13.84
CA LYS A 121 3.40 -3.63 -14.07
C LYS A 121 4.01 -2.48 -13.26
N ALA A 122 3.30 -1.38 -13.15
CA ALA A 122 3.73 -0.25 -12.32
C ALA A 122 3.76 -0.63 -10.84
N ILE A 123 2.73 -1.30 -10.32
CA ILE A 123 2.68 -1.83 -8.95
C ILE A 123 3.89 -2.72 -8.67
N ASP A 124 4.20 -3.67 -9.56
CA ASP A 124 5.36 -4.56 -9.39
C ASP A 124 6.68 -3.79 -9.32
N THR A 125 6.82 -2.74 -10.13
CA THR A 125 8.00 -1.88 -10.11
C THR A 125 8.11 -1.15 -8.78
N TYR A 126 7.03 -0.50 -8.33
CA TYR A 126 6.99 0.24 -7.07
C TYR A 126 7.25 -0.67 -5.87
N ARG A 127 6.60 -1.85 -5.82
CA ARG A 127 6.81 -2.86 -4.78
C ARG A 127 8.28 -3.28 -4.70
N SER A 128 8.89 -3.59 -5.85
CA SER A 128 10.32 -3.95 -5.92
C SER A 128 11.21 -2.83 -5.39
N GLN A 129 10.91 -1.58 -5.72
CA GLN A 129 11.69 -0.43 -5.26
C GLN A 129 11.53 -0.19 -3.75
N LEU A 130 10.30 -0.28 -3.22
CA LEU A 130 10.03 -0.13 -1.77
C LEU A 130 10.69 -1.25 -0.95
N LYS A 131 10.64 -2.49 -1.45
CA LYS A 131 11.35 -3.61 -0.81
C LYS A 131 12.86 -3.39 -0.76
N LYS A 132 13.47 -2.86 -1.83
CA LYS A 132 14.91 -2.53 -1.86
C LYS A 132 15.32 -1.44 -0.86
N ILE A 133 14.43 -0.53 -0.52
CA ILE A 133 14.68 0.46 0.54
C ILE A 133 14.64 -0.20 1.93
N GLY A 134 13.97 -1.35 2.06
CA GLY A 134 13.94 -2.15 3.27
C GLY A 134 12.94 -1.67 4.31
N PHE A 135 11.84 -1.04 3.89
CA PHE A 135 10.76 -0.65 4.81
C PHE A 135 10.09 -1.86 5.48
N SER A 136 9.65 -1.66 6.72
CA SER A 136 8.99 -2.67 7.56
C SER A 136 7.48 -2.78 7.30
N PHE A 137 7.07 -2.73 6.03
CA PHE A 137 5.67 -2.97 5.67
C PHE A 137 5.28 -4.43 5.85
N ASP A 138 4.05 -4.64 6.27
CA ASP A 138 3.40 -5.95 6.25
C ASP A 138 2.86 -6.22 4.84
N TRP A 139 3.67 -6.88 4.01
CA TRP A 139 3.32 -7.18 2.62
C TRP A 139 2.19 -8.20 2.48
N SER A 140 1.86 -8.96 3.54
CA SER A 140 0.68 -9.83 3.56
C SER A 140 -0.62 -9.05 3.56
N ARG A 141 -0.57 -7.77 3.91
CA ARG A 141 -1.70 -6.82 3.94
C ARG A 141 -1.71 -5.86 2.76
N GLU A 142 -0.94 -6.15 1.72
CA GLU A 142 -0.93 -5.36 0.49
C GLU A 142 -2.27 -5.45 -0.21
N PHE A 143 -2.75 -4.32 -0.74
CA PHE A 143 -3.97 -4.23 -1.55
C PHE A 143 -3.88 -3.13 -2.59
N ALA A 144 -4.71 -3.21 -3.62
CA ALA A 144 -4.87 -2.15 -4.60
C ALA A 144 -6.35 -1.72 -4.71
N THR A 145 -6.59 -0.45 -4.95
CA THR A 145 -7.97 0.05 -5.13
C THR A 145 -8.67 -0.57 -6.34
N ILE A 146 -7.90 -1.14 -7.29
CA ILE A 146 -8.40 -1.88 -8.46
C ILE A 146 -8.70 -3.36 -8.18
N ASP A 147 -8.43 -3.85 -6.97
CA ASP A 147 -8.81 -5.21 -6.60
C ASP A 147 -10.33 -5.31 -6.49
N VAL A 148 -10.90 -6.39 -7.04
CA VAL A 148 -12.36 -6.61 -7.06
C VAL A 148 -12.93 -6.57 -5.64
N ASP A 149 -12.22 -7.18 -4.69
CA ASP A 149 -12.63 -7.22 -3.29
C ASP A 149 -12.61 -5.85 -2.60
N TYR A 150 -11.85 -4.90 -3.15
CA TYR A 150 -11.85 -3.52 -2.70
C TYR A 150 -12.96 -2.70 -3.38
N TYR A 151 -12.95 -2.57 -4.70
CA TYR A 151 -13.84 -1.63 -5.39
C TYR A 151 -15.31 -2.07 -5.40
N LYS A 152 -15.63 -3.36 -5.20
CA LYS A 152 -17.02 -3.80 -5.05
C LYS A 152 -17.80 -3.02 -4.00
N TRP A 153 -17.12 -2.59 -2.93
CA TRP A 153 -17.74 -1.80 -1.88
C TRP A 153 -18.00 -0.36 -2.31
N THR A 154 -17.12 0.23 -3.09
CA THR A 154 -17.34 1.55 -3.71
C THR A 154 -18.55 1.49 -4.65
N GLN A 155 -18.65 0.45 -5.48
CA GLN A 155 -19.80 0.22 -6.33
C GLN A 155 -21.09 0.03 -5.53
N TRP A 156 -21.03 -0.73 -4.44
CA TRP A 156 -22.18 -0.93 -3.56
C TRP A 156 -22.66 0.39 -2.92
N ILE A 157 -21.74 1.20 -2.41
CA ILE A 157 -22.07 2.52 -1.86
C ILE A 157 -22.71 3.40 -2.93
N TRP A 158 -22.13 3.42 -4.13
CA TRP A 158 -22.68 4.19 -5.25
C TRP A 158 -24.11 3.74 -5.59
N LEU A 159 -24.36 2.44 -5.71
CA LEU A 159 -25.69 1.90 -5.97
C LEU A 159 -26.70 2.26 -4.86
N ARG A 160 -26.26 2.25 -3.59
CA ARG A 160 -27.11 2.69 -2.48
C ARG A 160 -27.46 4.16 -2.58
N ALA A 161 -26.50 5.01 -2.94
CA ALA A 161 -26.72 6.43 -3.16
C ALA A 161 -27.63 6.69 -4.39
N TYR A 162 -27.38 5.98 -5.49
CA TYR A 162 -28.18 6.07 -6.71
C TYR A 162 -29.66 5.71 -6.50
N ASN A 163 -29.93 4.67 -5.69
CA ASN A 163 -31.26 4.19 -5.36
C ASN A 163 -31.88 4.93 -4.14
N ALA A 164 -31.35 6.07 -3.77
CA ALA A 164 -31.83 6.84 -2.63
C ALA A 164 -32.06 8.31 -3.00
N TRP A 165 -32.92 8.95 -2.23
CA TRP A 165 -33.06 10.41 -2.24
C TRP A 165 -33.04 10.93 -0.80
N PHE A 166 -32.67 12.19 -0.60
CA PHE A 166 -32.67 12.80 0.72
C PHE A 166 -33.99 13.50 0.99
N ASP A 167 -34.77 12.95 1.92
CA ASP A 167 -36.02 13.51 2.36
C ASP A 167 -35.76 14.59 3.43
N THR A 168 -35.92 15.83 3.03
CA THR A 168 -35.70 17.01 3.91
C THR A 168 -36.71 17.09 5.04
N SER A 169 -37.88 16.50 4.88
CA SER A 169 -38.94 16.55 5.91
C SER A 169 -38.60 15.73 7.14
N CYS A 170 -37.93 14.58 6.93
CA CYS A 170 -37.50 13.70 8.01
C CYS A 170 -35.97 13.61 8.19
N GLN A 171 -35.19 14.39 7.42
CA GLN A 171 -33.73 14.48 7.47
C GLN A 171 -33.04 13.11 7.32
N LYS A 172 -33.52 12.28 6.38
CA LYS A 172 -33.02 10.92 6.16
C LYS A 172 -32.99 10.58 4.67
N ALA A 173 -32.07 9.67 4.32
CA ALA A 173 -32.10 9.00 3.02
C ALA A 173 -33.24 7.99 2.98
N ARG A 174 -34.03 8.00 1.90
CA ARG A 174 -35.11 7.07 1.63
C ARG A 174 -34.94 6.43 0.27
N GLU A 175 -35.62 5.34 0.02
CA GLU A 175 -35.60 4.68 -1.30
C GLU A 175 -36.19 5.59 -2.38
N ILE A 176 -35.53 5.67 -3.53
CA ILE A 176 -35.93 6.54 -4.64
C ILE A 176 -37.36 6.29 -5.11
N GLN A 177 -37.85 5.05 -5.01
CA GLN A 177 -39.21 4.71 -5.38
C GLN A 177 -40.25 5.50 -4.59
N THR A 178 -39.99 5.79 -3.31
CA THR A 178 -40.91 6.60 -2.48
C THR A 178 -41.07 8.04 -3.00
N LEU A 179 -40.04 8.59 -3.64
CA LEU A 179 -40.13 9.90 -4.29
C LEU A 179 -40.91 9.78 -5.59
N ILE A 180 -40.64 8.77 -6.41
CA ILE A 180 -41.33 8.53 -7.68
C ILE A 180 -42.83 8.39 -7.44
N ASP A 181 -43.23 7.50 -6.53
CA ASP A 181 -44.63 7.25 -6.17
C ASP A 181 -45.33 8.54 -5.67
N GLY A 182 -44.61 9.38 -4.94
CA GLY A 182 -45.13 10.66 -4.45
C GLY A 182 -45.25 11.74 -5.54
N LEU A 183 -44.49 11.64 -6.64
CA LEU A 183 -44.59 12.59 -7.78
C LEU A 183 -45.65 12.16 -8.81
N GLU A 184 -45.99 10.87 -8.83
CA GLU A 184 -47.01 10.31 -9.74
C GLU A 184 -48.42 10.33 -9.15
N SER A 185 -48.58 10.59 -7.86
CA SER A 185 -49.84 10.71 -7.12
C SER A 185 -50.39 12.13 -7.12
#